data_1ef7c38c82b2b2d26860524cf3f314ca
#
_entry.id   1ef7c38c82b2b2d26860524cf3f314ca
#
_cell.length_a   1.000
_cell.length_b   1.000
_cell.length_c   1.000
_cell.angle_alpha   90.00
_cell.angle_beta   90.00
_cell.angle_gamma   90.00
#
_symmetry.space_group_name_H-M   'P 1'
#
loop_
_entity.id
_entity.type
_entity.pdbx_description
1 polymer ?
#
loop_
_entity_poly.entity_id
_entity_poly.type
_entity_poly.pdbx_seq_one_letter_code
_entity_poly.pdbx_strand_id
1 'polypeptide(L)'
;MLAGVAATAQTKTVDHFTKVIVSPYIQATFVEGTEESVTIDNIKVDESKLHIEVNNQTLRIYLDGAKDYPKYEKDNSNGYEGSHPLYQNRSVVVTVTYRVLTDLSLRGEETHLCKSAITATTFTLKIYGESDVTFNELNAQELETTIYGEAELNLKAGTVKDQQYTCYGEGRINSESITGNTSRIIAYGDADLTLNVSDRIKITAYGDAKLHYKGDPEIVKGLHFGDMQIEKIN
;
A
#
# COMPACT_ATOMS: atom_id res chain seq x y z
N MET A 1 35.69 0.81 -24.21
CA MET A 1 35.39 0.93 -22.77
C MET A 1 34.17 1.81 -22.60
N LEU A 2 33.02 1.22 -22.29
CA LEU A 2 31.82 1.98 -21.92
C LEU A 2 31.94 2.29 -20.43
N ALA A 3 32.18 3.54 -20.10
CA ALA A 3 32.10 4.03 -18.74
C ALA A 3 30.61 4.03 -18.34
N GLY A 4 30.19 3.06 -17.54
CA GLY A 4 28.89 3.10 -16.89
C GLY A 4 28.86 4.31 -15.95
N VAL A 5 28.03 5.29 -16.25
CA VAL A 5 27.68 6.35 -15.31
C VAL A 5 26.88 5.68 -14.20
N ALA A 6 27.51 5.46 -13.05
CA ALA A 6 26.79 5.12 -11.84
C ALA A 6 25.90 6.32 -11.50
N ALA A 7 24.60 6.18 -11.62
CA ALA A 7 23.65 7.17 -11.10
C ALA A 7 23.88 7.25 -9.59
N THR A 8 24.42 8.34 -9.10
CA THR A 8 24.55 8.59 -7.66
C THR A 8 23.15 8.84 -7.12
N ALA A 9 22.72 8.03 -6.17
CA ALA A 9 21.46 8.24 -5.47
C ALA A 9 21.46 9.65 -4.85
N GLN A 10 20.47 10.46 -5.18
CA GLN A 10 20.32 11.82 -4.66
C GLN A 10 19.37 11.80 -3.47
N THR A 11 19.86 12.24 -2.31
CA THR A 11 19.06 12.33 -1.09
C THR A 11 18.63 13.76 -0.84
N LYS A 12 17.33 13.97 -0.61
CA LYS A 12 16.75 15.25 -0.18
C LYS A 12 16.27 15.10 1.26
N THR A 13 16.82 15.89 2.17
CA THR A 13 16.28 16.06 3.53
C THR A 13 14.93 16.79 3.40
N VAL A 14 13.93 16.36 4.18
CA VAL A 14 12.58 16.93 4.16
C VAL A 14 12.15 17.32 5.58
N ASP A 15 11.15 18.19 5.68
CA ASP A 15 10.55 18.55 6.96
C ASP A 15 9.89 17.33 7.63
N HIS A 16 9.62 17.42 8.92
CA HIS A 16 8.99 16.36 9.70
C HIS A 16 7.62 15.97 9.14
N PHE A 17 7.41 14.66 9.01
CA PHE A 17 6.14 14.06 8.58
C PHE A 17 5.82 12.80 9.38
N THR A 18 4.54 12.47 9.46
CA THR A 18 4.03 11.20 10.00
C THR A 18 3.16 10.46 8.99
N LYS A 19 2.84 11.13 7.88
CA LYS A 19 1.98 10.63 6.82
C LYS A 19 2.71 10.67 5.49
N VAL A 20 2.51 9.67 4.65
CA VAL A 20 3.09 9.61 3.31
C VAL A 20 2.03 9.30 2.26
N ILE A 21 2.08 10.04 1.15
CA ILE A 21 1.29 9.78 -0.06
C ILE A 21 2.27 9.57 -1.20
N VAL A 22 2.27 8.38 -1.78
CA VAL A 22 3.02 8.06 -2.99
C VAL A 22 2.04 7.98 -4.16
N SER A 23 2.27 8.81 -5.16
CA SER A 23 1.43 8.91 -6.35
C SER A 23 1.85 7.89 -7.42
N PRO A 24 1.03 7.66 -8.47
CA PRO A 24 1.33 6.67 -9.51
C PRO A 24 2.69 6.85 -10.18
N TYR A 25 3.23 5.77 -10.73
CA TYR A 25 4.51 5.67 -11.43
C TYR A 25 5.75 5.76 -10.52
N ILE A 26 5.55 5.76 -9.18
CA ILE A 26 6.61 5.88 -8.20
C ILE A 26 6.61 4.66 -7.29
N GLN A 27 7.64 3.82 -7.39
CA GLN A 27 7.90 2.73 -6.46
C GLN A 27 8.63 3.26 -5.23
N ALA A 28 8.17 2.90 -4.03
CA ALA A 28 8.75 3.37 -2.79
C ALA A 28 9.16 2.22 -1.84
N THR A 29 10.33 2.38 -1.22
CA THR A 29 10.77 1.60 -0.06
C THR A 29 10.77 2.50 1.16
N PHE A 30 10.23 2.03 2.29
CA PHE A 30 10.15 2.78 3.53
C PHE A 30 11.13 2.19 4.55
N VAL A 31 11.97 3.05 5.12
CA VAL A 31 12.96 2.68 6.13
C VAL A 31 12.90 3.63 7.32
N GLU A 32 13.05 3.09 8.52
CA GLU A 32 13.17 3.91 9.72
C GLU A 32 14.56 4.51 9.81
N GLY A 33 14.67 5.75 10.26
CA GLY A 33 15.94 6.44 10.46
C GLY A 33 15.83 7.63 11.40
N THR A 34 16.95 8.28 11.66
CA THR A 34 17.02 9.41 12.60
C THR A 34 16.72 10.76 11.93
N GLU A 35 16.90 10.85 10.63
CA GLU A 35 16.67 12.05 9.82
C GLU A 35 15.73 11.72 8.67
N GLU A 36 14.68 12.53 8.52
CA GLU A 36 13.67 12.32 7.48
C GLU A 36 14.18 12.78 6.13
N SER A 37 14.08 11.89 5.15
CA SER A 37 14.60 12.16 3.81
C SER A 37 13.91 11.31 2.75
N VAL A 38 14.08 11.73 1.50
CA VAL A 38 13.74 10.97 0.31
C VAL A 38 14.98 10.82 -0.54
N THR A 39 15.41 9.58 -0.75
CA THR A 39 16.50 9.23 -1.66
C THR A 39 15.91 8.81 -2.99
N ILE A 40 16.32 9.44 -4.07
CA ILE A 40 15.95 9.05 -5.43
C ILE A 40 16.94 7.98 -5.87
N ASP A 41 16.49 6.72 -5.86
CA ASP A 41 17.33 5.58 -6.21
C ASP A 41 17.44 5.40 -7.73
N ASN A 42 16.35 5.72 -8.45
CA ASN A 42 16.32 5.73 -9.91
C ASN A 42 15.24 6.69 -10.42
N ILE A 43 15.52 7.39 -11.51
CA ILE A 43 14.59 8.25 -12.21
C ILE A 43 14.77 8.11 -13.72
N LYS A 44 13.68 7.85 -14.45
CA LYS A 44 13.64 7.67 -15.91
C LYS A 44 13.01 8.84 -16.65
N VAL A 45 12.59 9.86 -15.92
CA VAL A 45 11.99 11.09 -16.44
C VAL A 45 12.84 12.29 -16.03
N ASP A 46 12.56 13.46 -16.60
CA ASP A 46 13.23 14.69 -16.16
C ASP A 46 12.96 14.94 -14.68
N GLU A 47 14.00 15.18 -13.89
CA GLU A 47 13.91 15.39 -12.45
C GLU A 47 13.01 16.58 -12.08
N SER A 48 12.92 17.59 -12.95
CA SER A 48 12.06 18.76 -12.76
C SER A 48 10.56 18.40 -12.67
N LYS A 49 10.18 17.20 -13.15
CA LYS A 49 8.80 16.68 -13.06
C LYS A 49 8.49 16.00 -11.74
N LEU A 50 9.52 15.68 -10.94
CA LEU A 50 9.34 15.01 -9.65
C LEU A 50 9.18 16.03 -8.53
N HIS A 51 8.07 15.95 -7.83
CA HIS A 51 7.75 16.76 -6.67
C HIS A 51 7.84 15.95 -5.39
N ILE A 52 8.55 16.48 -4.41
CA ILE A 52 8.70 15.95 -3.06
C ILE A 52 8.38 17.09 -2.11
N GLU A 53 7.23 17.04 -1.48
CA GLU A 53 6.67 18.15 -0.69
C GLU A 53 6.17 17.64 0.66
N VAL A 54 6.41 18.42 1.72
CA VAL A 54 5.82 18.16 3.03
C VAL A 54 4.86 19.30 3.37
N ASN A 55 3.60 18.98 3.59
CA ASN A 55 2.57 19.91 4.00
C ASN A 55 1.73 19.29 5.12
N ASN A 56 1.57 19.99 6.24
CA ASN A 56 0.79 19.51 7.40
C ASN A 56 1.21 18.10 7.84
N GLN A 57 2.52 17.86 8.00
CA GLN A 57 3.12 16.58 8.36
C GLN A 57 2.79 15.44 7.39
N THR A 58 2.46 15.77 6.15
CA THR A 58 2.23 14.81 5.08
C THR A 58 3.29 14.99 4.01
N LEU A 59 4.16 14.01 3.85
CA LEU A 59 5.07 13.90 2.71
C LEU A 59 4.27 13.41 1.50
N ARG A 60 4.34 14.16 0.41
CA ARG A 60 3.75 13.76 -0.86
C ARG A 60 4.83 13.69 -1.94
N ILE A 61 4.86 12.55 -2.65
CA ILE A 61 5.78 12.30 -3.76
C ILE A 61 4.95 12.05 -5.01
N TYR A 62 5.13 12.88 -6.05
CA TYR A 62 4.32 12.78 -7.28
C TYR A 62 5.05 13.31 -8.50
N LEU A 63 4.60 12.89 -9.68
CA LEU A 63 5.02 13.41 -10.97
C LEU A 63 4.00 14.43 -11.51
N ASP A 64 4.50 15.39 -12.29
CA ASP A 64 3.65 16.34 -13.02
C ASP A 64 2.52 15.61 -13.76
N GLY A 65 1.30 16.12 -13.59
CA GLY A 65 0.14 15.54 -14.23
C GLY A 65 -0.34 14.19 -13.68
N ALA A 66 0.35 13.56 -12.71
CA ALA A 66 -0.03 12.27 -12.13
C ALA A 66 -0.11 12.30 -10.60
N LYS A 67 -0.65 13.41 -10.05
CA LYS A 67 -0.69 13.63 -8.60
C LYS A 67 -1.64 12.69 -7.85
N ASP A 68 -2.82 12.40 -8.41
CA ASP A 68 -3.87 11.66 -7.72
C ASP A 68 -4.17 10.29 -8.34
N TYR A 69 -4.08 10.18 -9.66
CA TYR A 69 -4.37 8.98 -10.43
C TYR A 69 -3.53 8.94 -11.71
N PRO A 70 -3.32 7.76 -12.31
CA PRO A 70 -2.67 7.64 -13.61
C PRO A 70 -3.37 8.50 -14.66
N LYS A 71 -2.61 9.25 -15.44
CA LYS A 71 -3.14 10.00 -16.58
C LYS A 71 -2.72 9.36 -17.89
N TYR A 72 -3.56 9.56 -18.89
CA TYR A 72 -3.36 9.06 -20.25
C TYR A 72 -3.32 10.24 -21.22
N GLU A 73 -2.39 10.21 -22.16
CA GLU A 73 -2.34 11.14 -23.29
C GLU A 73 -3.04 10.53 -24.49
N LYS A 74 -3.80 11.35 -25.22
CA LYS A 74 -4.42 10.90 -26.47
C LYS A 74 -3.37 10.84 -27.57
N ASP A 75 -3.30 9.72 -28.26
CA ASP A 75 -2.50 9.54 -29.45
C ASP A 75 -3.41 9.61 -30.67
N ASN A 76 -3.20 10.62 -31.52
CA ASN A 76 -3.90 10.78 -32.79
C ASN A 76 -3.05 10.35 -33.99
N SER A 77 -1.94 9.62 -33.76
CA SER A 77 -1.11 9.12 -34.83
C SER A 77 -1.83 8.00 -35.59
N ASN A 78 -1.86 8.09 -36.93
CA ASN A 78 -2.43 7.11 -37.85
C ASN A 78 -3.96 6.99 -37.92
N GLY A 79 -4.75 8.02 -37.55
CA GLY A 79 -6.20 8.04 -37.73
C GLY A 79 -7.01 7.12 -36.81
N TYR A 80 -6.38 6.53 -35.80
CA TYR A 80 -7.01 5.83 -34.69
C TYR A 80 -6.85 6.64 -33.42
N GLU A 81 -7.95 6.87 -32.69
CA GLU A 81 -7.90 7.46 -31.35
C GLU A 81 -7.37 6.39 -30.39
N GLY A 82 -6.09 6.48 -30.04
CA GLY A 82 -5.45 5.71 -28.99
C GLY A 82 -5.23 6.58 -27.73
N SER A 83 -5.01 5.93 -26.59
CA SER A 83 -4.48 6.61 -25.42
C SER A 83 -3.36 5.76 -24.81
N HIS A 84 -2.30 6.40 -24.34
CA HIS A 84 -1.20 5.74 -23.65
C HIS A 84 -0.95 6.42 -22.30
N PRO A 85 -0.42 5.69 -21.30
CA PRO A 85 -0.07 6.29 -20.01
C PRO A 85 0.91 7.45 -20.17
N LEU A 86 0.72 8.53 -19.39
CA LEU A 86 1.60 9.70 -19.42
C LEU A 86 3.06 9.32 -19.06
N TYR A 87 3.24 8.34 -18.19
CA TYR A 87 4.53 7.78 -17.80
C TYR A 87 4.49 6.26 -17.86
N GLN A 88 5.67 5.64 -17.90
CA GLN A 88 5.82 4.19 -17.75
C GLN A 88 5.78 3.81 -16.27
N ASN A 89 5.32 2.60 -15.96
CA ASN A 89 5.39 2.06 -14.61
C ASN A 89 6.82 2.11 -14.07
N ARG A 90 6.96 2.43 -12.77
CA ARG A 90 8.26 2.58 -12.12
C ARG A 90 9.16 3.61 -12.81
N SER A 91 8.57 4.73 -13.19
CA SER A 91 9.35 5.87 -13.75
C SER A 91 10.29 6.47 -12.72
N VAL A 92 9.93 6.36 -11.44
CA VAL A 92 10.78 6.77 -10.30
C VAL A 92 10.81 5.66 -9.26
N VAL A 93 11.99 5.45 -8.66
CA VAL A 93 12.17 4.57 -7.51
C VAL A 93 12.79 5.40 -6.39
N VAL A 94 12.18 5.36 -5.22
CA VAL A 94 12.62 6.14 -4.06
C VAL A 94 12.73 5.29 -2.80
N THR A 95 13.65 5.69 -1.92
CA THR A 95 13.68 5.26 -0.53
C THR A 95 13.26 6.43 0.36
N VAL A 96 12.18 6.24 1.12
CA VAL A 96 11.66 7.21 2.10
C VAL A 96 12.15 6.82 3.47
N THR A 97 12.96 7.70 4.09
CA THR A 97 13.39 7.54 5.48
C THR A 97 12.47 8.33 6.38
N TYR A 98 11.84 7.65 7.33
CA TYR A 98 10.90 8.23 8.30
C TYR A 98 11.39 8.03 9.74
N ARG A 99 10.98 8.90 10.66
CA ARG A 99 11.17 8.73 12.10
C ARG A 99 9.96 8.08 12.77
N VAL A 100 8.78 8.49 12.35
CA VAL A 100 7.48 7.94 12.77
C VAL A 100 6.58 7.88 11.53
N LEU A 101 5.88 6.78 11.34
CA LEU A 101 4.92 6.63 10.25
C LEU A 101 3.60 6.08 10.79
N THR A 102 2.53 6.84 10.61
CA THR A 102 1.18 6.49 11.08
C THR A 102 0.18 6.31 9.95
N ASP A 103 0.43 6.96 8.81
CA ASP A 103 -0.49 6.92 7.66
C ASP A 103 0.30 6.71 6.37
N LEU A 104 -0.15 5.76 5.56
CA LEU A 104 0.44 5.48 4.26
C LEU A 104 -0.65 5.37 3.20
N SER A 105 -0.56 6.19 2.15
CA SER A 105 -1.44 6.14 0.99
C SER A 105 -0.62 5.87 -0.26
N LEU A 106 -0.86 4.74 -0.89
CA LEU A 106 -0.15 4.26 -2.08
C LEU A 106 -1.12 4.26 -3.26
N ARG A 107 -0.67 4.79 -4.40
CA ARG A 107 -1.51 4.96 -5.58
C ARG A 107 -0.77 4.50 -6.82
N GLY A 108 -1.42 3.74 -7.68
CA GLY A 108 -0.86 3.22 -8.93
C GLY A 108 -0.77 1.70 -8.93
N GLU A 109 0.22 1.19 -9.63
CA GLU A 109 0.40 -0.25 -9.93
C GLU A 109 1.79 -0.73 -9.49
N GLU A 110 2.45 0.04 -8.61
CA GLU A 110 3.82 -0.22 -8.22
C GLU A 110 3.90 -1.13 -7.00
N THR A 111 5.03 -1.81 -6.89
CA THR A 111 5.37 -2.61 -5.71
C THR A 111 5.99 -1.72 -4.64
N HIS A 112 5.48 -1.81 -3.40
CA HIS A 112 5.98 -1.04 -2.27
C HIS A 112 6.46 -1.94 -1.13
N LEU A 113 7.54 -1.53 -0.46
CA LEU A 113 8.14 -2.29 0.64
C LEU A 113 8.33 -1.42 1.88
N CYS A 114 7.65 -1.75 2.97
CA CYS A 114 7.99 -1.29 4.31
C CYS A 114 9.08 -2.21 4.87
N LYS A 115 10.34 -1.79 4.70
CA LYS A 115 11.52 -2.61 4.99
C LYS A 115 11.82 -2.68 6.49
N SER A 116 11.71 -1.54 7.19
CA SER A 116 11.85 -1.49 8.65
C SER A 116 10.54 -1.80 9.34
N ALA A 117 10.61 -2.24 10.58
CA ALA A 117 9.44 -2.40 11.44
C ALA A 117 8.70 -1.07 11.60
N ILE A 118 7.38 -1.09 11.52
CA ILE A 118 6.53 0.07 11.83
C ILE A 118 5.88 -0.18 13.18
N THR A 119 5.99 0.80 14.08
CA THR A 119 5.33 0.76 15.38
C THR A 119 4.43 1.99 15.54
N ALA A 120 3.14 1.76 15.77
CA ALA A 120 2.14 2.82 15.92
C ALA A 120 1.03 2.44 16.90
N THR A 121 0.33 3.42 17.46
CA THR A 121 -0.92 3.13 18.19
C THR A 121 -2.01 2.77 17.17
N THR A 122 -2.24 3.63 16.18
CA THR A 122 -3.11 3.37 15.04
C THR A 122 -2.28 3.54 13.77
N PHE A 123 -2.36 2.58 12.86
CA PHE A 123 -1.75 2.67 11.54
C PHE A 123 -2.83 2.63 10.46
N THR A 124 -2.87 3.65 9.61
CA THR A 124 -3.83 3.76 8.52
C THR A 124 -3.15 3.49 7.18
N LEU A 125 -3.62 2.49 6.44
CA LEU A 125 -3.13 2.14 5.11
C LEU A 125 -4.25 2.30 4.07
N LYS A 126 -3.96 3.04 3.01
CA LYS A 126 -4.86 3.16 1.86
C LYS A 126 -4.11 2.80 0.58
N ILE A 127 -4.67 1.88 -0.19
CA ILE A 127 -4.10 1.41 -1.44
C ILE A 127 -5.11 1.70 -2.56
N TYR A 128 -4.66 2.38 -3.61
CA TYR A 128 -5.48 2.75 -4.76
C TYR A 128 -4.83 2.24 -6.05
N GLY A 129 -5.50 1.36 -6.75
CA GLY A 129 -5.02 0.74 -8.01
C GLY A 129 -4.64 -0.73 -7.82
N GLU A 130 -3.58 -1.16 -8.51
CA GLU A 130 -3.17 -2.57 -8.60
C GLU A 130 -1.78 -2.80 -7.97
N SER A 131 -1.60 -2.28 -6.75
CA SER A 131 -0.29 -2.29 -6.08
C SER A 131 -0.05 -3.55 -5.24
N ASP A 132 1.20 -4.03 -5.27
CA ASP A 132 1.71 -5.04 -4.33
C ASP A 132 2.40 -4.35 -3.15
N VAL A 133 1.88 -4.54 -1.96
CA VAL A 133 2.40 -3.89 -0.75
C VAL A 133 2.86 -4.93 0.26
N THR A 134 4.13 -4.82 0.66
CA THR A 134 4.71 -5.72 1.66
C THR A 134 5.21 -4.94 2.86
N PHE A 135 4.82 -5.38 4.05
CA PHE A 135 5.41 -4.98 5.33
C PHE A 135 6.25 -6.12 5.88
N ASN A 136 7.52 -5.86 6.16
CA ASN A 136 8.36 -6.85 6.82
C ASN A 136 7.93 -7.06 8.27
N GLU A 137 7.55 -5.97 8.97
CA GLU A 137 7.02 -6.04 10.33
C GLU A 137 6.10 -4.86 10.62
N LEU A 138 4.94 -5.13 11.24
CA LEU A 138 3.98 -4.12 11.70
C LEU A 138 3.51 -4.42 13.12
N ASN A 139 3.74 -3.48 14.03
CA ASN A 139 3.27 -3.55 15.40
C ASN A 139 2.33 -2.38 15.70
N ALA A 140 1.05 -2.66 15.94
CA ALA A 140 0.05 -1.63 16.21
C ALA A 140 -1.03 -2.11 17.20
N GLN A 141 -1.67 -1.16 17.89
CA GLN A 141 -2.91 -1.48 18.62
C GLN A 141 -4.05 -1.63 17.60
N GLU A 142 -4.10 -0.76 16.59
CA GLU A 142 -5.13 -0.75 15.57
C GLU A 142 -4.53 -0.59 14.17
N LEU A 143 -4.99 -1.42 13.23
CA LEU A 143 -4.70 -1.30 11.82
C LEU A 143 -5.99 -1.03 11.05
N GLU A 144 -6.04 0.09 10.35
CA GLU A 144 -7.11 0.41 9.40
C GLU A 144 -6.60 0.32 7.97
N THR A 145 -7.06 -0.67 7.22
CA THR A 145 -6.68 -0.85 5.82
C THR A 145 -7.88 -0.64 4.90
N THR A 146 -7.70 0.17 3.86
CA THR A 146 -8.68 0.32 2.78
C THR A 146 -8.01 0.10 1.44
N ILE A 147 -8.55 -0.81 0.64
CA ILE A 147 -8.11 -1.13 -0.72
C ILE A 147 -9.17 -0.68 -1.71
N TYR A 148 -8.76 0.10 -2.72
CA TYR A 148 -9.58 0.51 -3.87
C TYR A 148 -8.92 0.00 -5.15
N GLY A 149 -9.42 -1.07 -5.73
CA GLY A 149 -8.89 -1.71 -6.94
C GLY A 149 -8.48 -3.16 -6.70
N GLU A 150 -7.43 -3.60 -7.40
CA GLU A 150 -6.93 -4.98 -7.36
C GLU A 150 -5.55 -5.00 -6.70
N ALA A 151 -5.50 -5.06 -5.38
CA ALA A 151 -4.21 -4.97 -4.68
C ALA A 151 -3.92 -6.17 -3.79
N GLU A 152 -2.63 -6.42 -3.62
CA GLU A 152 -2.11 -7.45 -2.71
C GLU A 152 -1.39 -6.81 -1.53
N LEU A 153 -1.80 -7.18 -0.31
CA LEU A 153 -1.17 -6.75 0.94
C LEU A 153 -0.58 -7.95 1.67
N ASN A 154 0.73 -7.92 1.89
CA ASN A 154 1.48 -8.95 2.62
C ASN A 154 2.07 -8.37 3.92
N LEU A 155 1.60 -8.84 5.08
CA LEU A 155 2.12 -8.52 6.39
C LEU A 155 2.93 -9.72 6.92
N LYS A 156 4.27 -9.63 6.90
CA LYS A 156 5.17 -10.79 7.11
C LYS A 156 5.45 -11.12 8.56
N ALA A 157 5.37 -10.15 9.45
CA ALA A 157 5.59 -10.34 10.89
C ALA A 157 4.97 -9.21 11.70
N GLY A 158 4.77 -9.43 13.00
CA GLY A 158 4.37 -8.43 13.97
C GLY A 158 3.13 -8.79 14.77
N THR A 159 2.59 -7.78 15.45
CA THR A 159 1.40 -7.91 16.28
C THR A 159 0.47 -6.72 16.05
N VAL A 160 -0.78 -7.01 15.70
CA VAL A 160 -1.81 -5.98 15.53
C VAL A 160 -3.05 -6.42 16.30
N LYS A 161 -3.35 -5.72 17.39
CA LYS A 161 -4.43 -6.12 18.30
C LYS A 161 -5.79 -6.12 17.60
N ASP A 162 -6.16 -5.01 16.99
CA ASP A 162 -7.44 -4.83 16.30
C ASP A 162 -7.19 -4.51 14.81
N GLN A 163 -7.72 -5.35 13.92
CA GLN A 163 -7.50 -5.24 12.48
C GLN A 163 -8.81 -4.89 11.78
N GLN A 164 -8.81 -3.86 10.95
CA GLN A 164 -9.95 -3.53 10.10
C GLN A 164 -9.51 -3.52 8.63
N TYR A 165 -10.20 -4.31 7.82
CA TYR A 165 -9.98 -4.41 6.37
C TYR A 165 -11.25 -4.02 5.62
N THR A 166 -11.14 -3.07 4.72
CA THR A 166 -12.22 -2.66 3.81
C THR A 166 -11.71 -2.76 2.38
N CYS A 167 -12.34 -3.59 1.55
CA CYS A 167 -11.97 -3.79 0.16
C CYS A 167 -13.08 -3.29 -0.77
N TYR A 168 -12.73 -2.42 -1.71
CA TYR A 168 -13.56 -1.98 -2.83
C TYR A 168 -12.89 -2.46 -4.12
N GLY A 169 -13.32 -3.60 -4.65
CA GLY A 169 -12.72 -4.30 -5.80
C GLY A 169 -12.16 -5.67 -5.40
N GLU A 170 -11.00 -6.06 -5.94
CA GLU A 170 -10.36 -7.35 -5.66
C GLU A 170 -9.20 -7.18 -4.69
N GLY A 171 -9.44 -7.45 -3.41
CA GLY A 171 -8.40 -7.35 -2.38
C GLY A 171 -7.85 -8.71 -1.95
N ARG A 172 -6.52 -8.90 -2.04
CA ARG A 172 -5.84 -10.06 -1.46
C ARG A 172 -5.01 -9.61 -0.26
N ILE A 173 -5.32 -10.18 0.91
CA ILE A 173 -4.65 -9.79 2.16
C ILE A 173 -4.09 -11.01 2.84
N ASN A 174 -2.77 -11.07 2.96
CA ASN A 174 -2.08 -12.08 3.74
C ASN A 174 -1.50 -11.45 5.00
N SER A 175 -2.13 -11.70 6.13
CA SER A 175 -1.66 -11.36 7.47
C SER A 175 -1.57 -12.59 8.40
N GLU A 176 -1.36 -13.76 7.83
CA GLU A 176 -1.22 -15.03 8.56
C GLU A 176 -0.12 -14.98 9.63
N SER A 177 0.95 -14.23 9.36
CA SER A 177 2.10 -14.07 10.26
C SER A 177 1.93 -12.93 11.30
N ILE A 178 0.80 -12.22 11.26
CA ILE A 178 0.44 -11.20 12.24
C ILE A 178 -0.45 -11.84 13.31
N THR A 179 -0.05 -11.73 14.57
CA THR A 179 -0.92 -12.12 15.68
C THR A 179 -1.87 -10.97 16.06
N GLY A 180 -3.15 -11.27 16.19
CA GLY A 180 -4.17 -10.28 16.54
C GLY A 180 -5.29 -10.85 17.41
N ASN A 181 -6.05 -9.94 18.04
CA ASN A 181 -7.19 -10.30 18.88
C ASN A 181 -8.49 -10.27 18.04
N THR A 182 -8.76 -9.16 17.38
CA THR A 182 -9.99 -9.01 16.61
C THR A 182 -9.71 -8.61 15.16
N SER A 183 -10.61 -9.03 14.27
CA SER A 183 -10.61 -8.58 12.88
C SER A 183 -12.02 -8.25 12.41
N ARG A 184 -12.17 -7.10 11.74
CA ARG A 184 -13.37 -6.67 11.05
C ARG A 184 -13.11 -6.57 9.56
N ILE A 185 -13.89 -7.29 8.76
CA ILE A 185 -13.75 -7.34 7.31
C ILE A 185 -15.03 -6.81 6.67
N ILE A 186 -14.89 -5.88 5.73
CA ILE A 186 -15.96 -5.38 4.88
C ILE A 186 -15.48 -5.47 3.44
N ALA A 187 -16.12 -6.29 2.62
CA ALA A 187 -15.79 -6.46 1.21
C ALA A 187 -16.93 -5.94 0.33
N TYR A 188 -16.59 -5.06 -0.61
CA TYR A 188 -17.44 -4.63 -1.71
C TYR A 188 -16.75 -5.06 -3.02
N GLY A 189 -16.99 -6.29 -3.45
CA GLY A 189 -16.30 -7.00 -4.52
C GLY A 189 -15.68 -8.30 -4.01
N ASP A 190 -14.65 -8.78 -4.67
CA ASP A 190 -14.02 -10.06 -4.34
C ASP A 190 -12.89 -9.84 -3.33
N ALA A 191 -12.90 -10.60 -2.25
CA ALA A 191 -11.87 -10.49 -1.23
C ALA A 191 -11.35 -11.87 -0.82
N ASP A 192 -10.00 -12.00 -0.77
CA ASP A 192 -9.31 -13.20 -0.32
C ASP A 192 -8.39 -12.83 0.84
N LEU A 193 -8.71 -13.33 2.03
CA LEU A 193 -7.97 -12.97 3.24
C LEU A 193 -7.44 -14.21 3.95
N THR A 194 -6.18 -14.14 4.40
CA THR A 194 -5.59 -15.11 5.31
C THR A 194 -5.13 -14.40 6.58
N LEU A 195 -5.73 -14.74 7.73
CA LEU A 195 -5.58 -14.04 9.00
C LEU A 195 -5.18 -14.98 10.14
N ASN A 196 -4.59 -14.43 11.20
CA ASN A 196 -4.33 -15.13 12.46
C ASN A 196 -4.90 -14.30 13.63
N VAL A 197 -6.04 -14.75 14.18
CA VAL A 197 -6.85 -13.98 15.13
C VAL A 197 -7.29 -14.90 16.28
N SER A 198 -7.19 -14.41 17.54
CA SER A 198 -7.54 -15.23 18.72
C SER A 198 -9.00 -15.14 19.15
N ASP A 199 -9.61 -13.94 19.10
CA ASP A 199 -10.86 -13.69 19.84
C ASP A 199 -12.08 -13.62 18.93
N ARG A 200 -12.06 -12.80 17.87
CA ARG A 200 -13.23 -12.56 17.04
C ARG A 200 -12.90 -12.12 15.62
N ILE A 201 -13.59 -12.70 14.64
CA ILE A 201 -13.61 -12.22 13.25
C ILE A 201 -15.05 -11.88 12.89
N LYS A 202 -15.29 -10.63 12.47
CA LYS A 202 -16.57 -10.21 11.87
C LYS A 202 -16.38 -9.93 10.39
N ILE A 203 -17.14 -10.63 9.53
CA ILE A 203 -17.07 -10.48 8.08
C ILE A 203 -18.43 -10.07 7.50
N THR A 204 -18.43 -9.04 6.65
CA THR A 204 -19.55 -8.56 5.86
C THR A 204 -19.09 -8.48 4.40
N ALA A 205 -19.82 -9.06 3.46
CA ALA A 205 -19.41 -9.11 2.06
C ALA A 205 -20.57 -8.79 1.11
N TYR A 206 -20.28 -7.94 0.13
CA TYR A 206 -21.14 -7.64 -1.03
C TYR A 206 -20.35 -8.01 -2.29
N GLY A 207 -20.25 -9.32 -2.56
CA GLY A 207 -19.43 -10.00 -3.55
C GLY A 207 -18.91 -11.32 -2.98
N ASP A 208 -17.94 -11.93 -3.62
CA ASP A 208 -17.38 -13.20 -3.20
C ASP A 208 -16.27 -13.00 -2.17
N ALA A 209 -16.33 -13.69 -1.04
CA ALA A 209 -15.34 -13.57 0.01
C ALA A 209 -14.76 -14.93 0.41
N LYS A 210 -13.44 -15.03 0.43
CA LYS A 210 -12.70 -16.17 0.96
C LYS A 210 -11.93 -15.74 2.19
N LEU A 211 -12.14 -16.43 3.29
CA LEU A 211 -11.45 -16.19 4.55
C LEU A 211 -10.80 -17.48 5.02
N HIS A 212 -9.48 -17.50 5.01
CA HIS A 212 -8.66 -18.50 5.67
C HIS A 212 -8.18 -17.93 7.01
N TYR A 213 -8.29 -18.69 8.09
CA TYR A 213 -7.89 -18.16 9.39
C TYR A 213 -7.20 -19.18 10.29
N LYS A 214 -6.28 -18.68 11.10
CA LYS A 214 -5.66 -19.37 12.24
C LYS A 214 -6.23 -18.86 13.56
N GLY A 215 -5.96 -19.61 14.62
CA GLY A 215 -6.48 -19.30 15.96
C GLY A 215 -7.83 -20.00 16.21
N ASP A 216 -8.55 -19.50 17.20
CA ASP A 216 -9.87 -20.06 17.60
C ASP A 216 -10.89 -18.94 17.87
N PRO A 217 -11.04 -17.96 16.94
CA PRO A 217 -11.91 -16.83 17.12
C PRO A 217 -13.41 -17.20 17.01
N GLU A 218 -14.26 -16.40 17.66
CA GLU A 218 -15.68 -16.35 17.33
C GLU A 218 -15.86 -15.79 15.91
N ILE A 219 -16.47 -16.57 15.01
CA ILE A 219 -16.78 -16.12 13.65
C ILE A 219 -18.20 -15.52 13.61
N VAL A 220 -18.29 -14.22 13.33
CA VAL A 220 -19.54 -13.49 13.17
C VAL A 220 -19.76 -13.15 11.71
N LYS A 221 -20.68 -13.87 11.08
CA LYS A 221 -21.12 -13.56 9.71
C LYS A 221 -22.13 -12.42 9.76
N GLY A 222 -21.77 -11.30 9.13
CA GLY A 222 -22.68 -10.18 8.89
C GLY A 222 -23.55 -10.42 7.66
N LEU A 223 -24.10 -9.33 7.15
CA LEU A 223 -24.84 -9.38 5.88
C LEU A 223 -23.88 -9.77 4.75
N HIS A 224 -24.32 -10.69 3.88
CA HIS A 224 -23.53 -11.05 2.70
C HIS A 224 -24.44 -11.31 1.50
N PHE A 225 -23.92 -10.94 0.32
CA PHE A 225 -24.47 -11.21 -0.99
C PHE A 225 -23.34 -11.74 -1.85
N GLY A 226 -23.48 -12.92 -2.44
CA GLY A 226 -22.43 -13.67 -3.13
C GLY A 226 -21.96 -14.87 -2.31
N ASP A 227 -20.90 -15.52 -2.75
CA ASP A 227 -20.36 -16.72 -2.09
C ASP A 227 -19.41 -16.33 -0.95
N MET A 228 -19.60 -16.94 0.21
CA MET A 228 -18.74 -16.73 1.37
C MET A 228 -18.16 -18.06 1.84
N GLN A 229 -16.87 -18.24 1.63
CA GLN A 229 -16.10 -19.40 2.07
C GLN A 229 -15.27 -19.01 3.29
N ILE A 230 -15.41 -19.76 4.38
CA ILE A 230 -14.64 -19.52 5.62
C ILE A 230 -14.05 -20.84 6.05
N GLU A 231 -12.71 -20.90 6.09
CA GLU A 231 -11.97 -22.12 6.38
C GLU A 231 -10.90 -21.86 7.44
N LYS A 232 -10.88 -22.73 8.47
CA LYS A 232 -9.78 -22.74 9.44
C LYS A 232 -8.60 -23.49 8.86
N ILE A 233 -7.44 -22.85 8.89
CA ILE A 233 -6.15 -23.45 8.50
C ILE A 233 -5.27 -23.74 9.72
N ASN A 234 -4.27 -24.60 9.56
CA ASN A 234 -3.37 -25.04 10.65
C ASN A 234 -2.19 -24.09 10.88
#